data_639779fe1c388d2262d0d1cf22117084
#
_entry.id   639779fe1c388d2262d0d1cf22117084
#
_cell.length_a   1.000
_cell.length_b   1.000
_cell.length_c   1.000
_cell.angle_alpha   90.00
_cell.angle_beta   90.00
_cell.angle_gamma   90.00
#
_symmetry.space_group_name_H-M   'P 1'
#
loop_
_entity.id
_entity.type
_entity.pdbx_description
1 polymer ?
#
loop_
_entity_poly.entity_id
_entity_poly.type
_entity_poly.pdbx_seq_one_letter_code
_entity_poly.pdbx_strand_id
1 'polypeptide(L)'
;PTGSGKSTTLAAIVNEINKSRTANIITVEDPVEFIHKDLKSIVSHREVGKQTQTFASALKAALREDPDVILVGEMRDLETVSLALTAAETGHLVFGTLHTSGAPSTINRIIDVFPPEQQAQIRAQISTSLKMVVTQRLLKTKDGQGRCGAFEVMKCTPPVSYTHLRAHET
;
A
#
# COMPACT_ATOMS: atom_id res chain seq x y z
N PRO A 1 0.63 12.26 -4.64
CA PRO A 1 0.04 13.50 -4.10
C PRO A 1 -1.43 13.31 -3.75
N THR A 2 -1.97 14.13 -2.86
CA THR A 2 -3.41 14.19 -2.59
C THR A 2 -4.15 14.57 -3.88
N GLY A 3 -5.34 13.99 -4.09
CA GLY A 3 -6.13 14.25 -5.29
C GLY A 3 -5.61 13.61 -6.59
N SER A 4 -4.66 12.69 -6.51
CA SER A 4 -4.16 11.96 -7.69
C SER A 4 -4.97 10.73 -8.08
N GLY A 5 -6.07 10.43 -7.38
CA GLY A 5 -6.95 9.30 -7.67
C GLY A 5 -6.49 7.95 -7.06
N LYS A 6 -5.63 7.96 -6.04
CA LYS A 6 -5.14 6.73 -5.39
C LYS A 6 -6.26 5.87 -4.85
N SER A 7 -7.18 6.45 -4.07
CA SER A 7 -8.31 5.73 -3.48
C SER A 7 -9.19 5.08 -4.55
N THR A 8 -9.46 5.78 -5.64
CA THR A 8 -10.23 5.24 -6.78
C THR A 8 -9.51 4.03 -7.41
N THR A 9 -8.20 4.13 -7.62
CA THR A 9 -7.40 3.04 -8.18
C THR A 9 -7.36 1.84 -7.23
N LEU A 10 -7.16 2.07 -5.94
CA LEU A 10 -7.17 1.01 -4.93
C LEU A 10 -8.55 0.36 -4.81
N ALA A 11 -9.62 1.14 -4.82
CA ALA A 11 -10.98 0.60 -4.83
C ALA A 11 -11.23 -0.28 -6.07
N ALA A 12 -10.74 0.10 -7.24
CA ALA A 12 -10.84 -0.72 -8.44
C ALA A 12 -10.06 -2.05 -8.30
N ILE A 13 -8.85 -2.02 -7.72
CA ILE A 13 -8.04 -3.22 -7.47
C ILE A 13 -8.75 -4.15 -6.47
N VAL A 14 -9.22 -3.61 -5.35
CA VAL A 14 -9.97 -4.38 -4.34
C VAL A 14 -11.22 -5.01 -4.96
N ASN A 15 -11.97 -4.26 -5.76
CA ASN A 15 -13.15 -4.76 -6.44
C ASN A 15 -12.84 -5.88 -7.44
N GLU A 16 -11.70 -5.79 -8.15
CA GLU A 16 -11.26 -6.83 -9.07
C GLU A 16 -10.89 -8.12 -8.32
N ILE A 17 -10.17 -8.01 -7.19
CA ILE A 17 -9.87 -9.16 -6.33
C ILE A 17 -11.18 -9.78 -5.80
N ASN A 18 -12.08 -8.95 -5.28
CA ASN A 18 -13.36 -9.37 -4.73
C ASN A 18 -14.25 -10.12 -5.76
N LYS A 19 -14.15 -9.76 -7.04
CA LYS A 19 -14.86 -10.45 -8.13
C LYS A 19 -14.19 -11.74 -8.58
N SER A 20 -12.86 -11.79 -8.54
CA SER A 20 -12.10 -12.83 -9.20
C SER A 20 -11.84 -14.05 -8.32
N ARG A 21 -11.64 -13.87 -7.02
CA ARG A 21 -11.26 -14.96 -6.10
C ARG A 21 -11.94 -14.86 -4.74
N THR A 22 -12.00 -16.01 -4.03
CA THR A 22 -12.39 -16.07 -2.63
C THR A 22 -11.21 -15.61 -1.77
N ALA A 23 -11.41 -14.58 -0.97
CA ALA A 23 -10.39 -14.01 -0.10
C ALA A 23 -11.03 -13.27 1.09
N ASN A 24 -10.32 -13.18 2.20
CA ASN A 24 -10.63 -12.28 3.30
C ASN A 24 -9.88 -10.97 3.09
N ILE A 25 -10.60 -9.89 2.75
CA ILE A 25 -10.04 -8.58 2.46
C ILE A 25 -10.36 -7.63 3.61
N ILE A 26 -9.35 -7.04 4.21
CA ILE A 26 -9.53 -6.04 5.28
C ILE A 26 -8.96 -4.71 4.81
N THR A 27 -9.78 -3.66 4.85
CA THR A 27 -9.32 -2.29 4.58
C THR A 27 -9.26 -1.46 5.87
N VAL A 28 -8.22 -0.67 6.00
CA VAL A 28 -8.04 0.30 7.09
C VAL A 28 -7.85 1.67 6.46
N GLU A 29 -8.80 2.57 6.66
CA GLU A 29 -8.88 3.85 5.94
C GLU A 29 -9.24 5.01 6.88
N ASP A 30 -8.96 6.25 6.44
CA ASP A 30 -9.28 7.48 7.16
C ASP A 30 -9.60 8.63 6.18
N PRO A 31 -10.89 8.83 5.84
CA PRO A 31 -12.04 7.95 6.05
C PRO A 31 -12.17 6.84 5.00
N VAL A 32 -13.14 5.94 5.16
CA VAL A 32 -13.54 4.99 4.10
C VAL A 32 -14.23 5.76 2.98
N GLU A 33 -13.62 5.77 1.78
CA GLU A 33 -14.17 6.46 0.61
C GLU A 33 -15.07 5.56 -0.24
N PHE A 34 -14.79 4.26 -0.29
CA PHE A 34 -15.53 3.28 -1.10
C PHE A 34 -15.95 2.08 -0.27
N ILE A 35 -17.23 1.78 -0.27
CA ILE A 35 -17.77 0.59 0.41
C ILE A 35 -17.95 -0.53 -0.64
N HIS A 36 -17.24 -1.63 -0.43
CA HIS A 36 -17.37 -2.83 -1.25
C HIS A 36 -18.42 -3.78 -0.66
N LYS A 37 -19.29 -4.31 -1.51
CA LYS A 37 -20.17 -5.41 -1.14
C LYS A 37 -19.40 -6.72 -1.28
N ASP A 38 -19.72 -7.70 -0.43
CA ASP A 38 -19.21 -9.06 -0.58
C ASP A 38 -19.67 -9.66 -1.89
N LEU A 39 -18.72 -10.20 -2.68
CA LEU A 39 -18.97 -10.91 -3.92
C LEU A 39 -18.42 -12.34 -3.80
N LYS A 40 -17.20 -12.59 -4.33
CA LYS A 40 -16.49 -13.85 -4.06
C LYS A 40 -15.66 -13.79 -2.79
N SER A 41 -15.24 -12.59 -2.39
CA SER A 41 -14.50 -12.33 -1.16
C SER A 41 -15.41 -11.74 -0.10
N ILE A 42 -14.99 -11.83 1.16
CA ILE A 42 -15.53 -11.05 2.28
C ILE A 42 -14.70 -9.78 2.39
N VAL A 43 -15.34 -8.61 2.48
CA VAL A 43 -14.65 -7.32 2.57
C VAL A 43 -15.05 -6.59 3.85
N SER A 44 -14.11 -6.48 4.78
CA SER A 44 -14.30 -5.78 6.04
C SER A 44 -13.63 -4.40 6.00
N HIS A 45 -14.39 -3.35 6.27
CA HIS A 45 -13.89 -1.97 6.32
C HIS A 45 -13.67 -1.52 7.76
N ARG A 46 -12.53 -0.88 8.02
CA ARG A 46 -12.20 -0.27 9.30
C ARG A 46 -11.82 1.18 9.10
N GLU A 47 -12.60 2.06 9.65
CA GLU A 47 -12.36 3.51 9.61
C GLU A 47 -11.69 3.96 10.90
N VAL A 48 -10.57 4.65 10.77
CA VAL A 48 -9.88 5.28 11.90
C VAL A 48 -10.77 6.38 12.48
N GLY A 49 -10.85 6.43 13.80
CA GLY A 49 -11.75 7.35 14.52
C GLY A 49 -13.18 6.82 14.71
N LYS A 50 -13.56 5.69 14.07
CA LYS A 50 -14.86 5.04 14.28
C LYS A 50 -14.72 3.63 14.85
N GLN A 51 -14.16 2.69 14.07
CA GLN A 51 -13.98 1.30 14.51
C GLN A 51 -12.61 1.03 15.15
N THR A 52 -11.65 1.91 14.93
CA THR A 52 -10.29 1.80 15.46
C THR A 52 -9.72 3.18 15.79
N GLN A 53 -8.74 3.23 16.68
CA GLN A 53 -8.12 4.50 17.08
C GLN A 53 -6.99 4.92 16.13
N THR A 54 -6.21 3.97 15.62
CA THR A 54 -5.04 4.21 14.76
C THR A 54 -4.92 3.17 13.67
N PHE A 55 -4.17 3.48 12.61
CA PHE A 55 -3.82 2.51 11.58
C PHE A 55 -3.07 1.31 12.16
N ALA A 56 -2.13 1.53 13.07
CA ALA A 56 -1.35 0.46 13.69
C ALA A 56 -2.21 -0.48 14.53
N SER A 57 -3.13 0.05 15.35
CA SER A 57 -4.04 -0.79 16.16
C SER A 57 -4.99 -1.61 15.28
N ALA A 58 -5.52 -1.02 14.20
CA ALA A 58 -6.34 -1.71 13.24
C ALA A 58 -5.59 -2.83 12.53
N LEU A 59 -4.36 -2.56 12.10
CA LEU A 59 -3.53 -3.52 11.39
C LEU A 59 -3.12 -4.69 12.30
N LYS A 60 -2.78 -4.43 13.58
CA LYS A 60 -2.55 -5.48 14.58
C LYS A 60 -3.76 -6.38 14.78
N ALA A 61 -4.97 -5.81 14.80
CA ALA A 61 -6.20 -6.57 14.93
C ALA A 61 -6.47 -7.38 13.65
N ALA A 62 -6.33 -6.75 12.48
CA ALA A 62 -6.52 -7.37 11.18
C ALA A 62 -5.66 -8.64 10.99
N LEU A 63 -4.40 -8.60 11.40
CA LEU A 63 -3.47 -9.74 11.30
C LEU A 63 -3.90 -10.99 12.11
N ARG A 64 -4.85 -10.85 13.03
CA ARG A 64 -5.41 -11.98 13.81
C ARG A 64 -6.68 -12.55 13.19
N GLU A 65 -7.15 -12.00 12.10
CA GLU A 65 -8.41 -12.36 11.44
C GLU A 65 -8.18 -13.19 10.18
N ASP A 66 -6.98 -13.71 10.00
CA ASP A 66 -6.57 -14.53 8.84
C ASP A 66 -6.88 -13.81 7.50
N PRO A 67 -6.36 -12.60 7.28
CA PRO A 67 -6.61 -11.86 6.06
C PRO A 67 -5.74 -12.40 4.92
N ASP A 68 -6.30 -12.51 3.72
CA ASP A 68 -5.52 -12.74 2.50
C ASP A 68 -5.00 -11.42 1.92
N VAL A 69 -5.79 -10.36 2.06
CA VAL A 69 -5.50 -9.05 1.49
C VAL A 69 -5.74 -7.97 2.53
N ILE A 70 -4.78 -7.08 2.69
CA ILE A 70 -4.89 -5.93 3.58
C ILE A 70 -4.66 -4.66 2.78
N LEU A 71 -5.56 -3.68 2.90
CA LEU A 71 -5.38 -2.34 2.39
C LEU A 71 -5.16 -1.37 3.55
N VAL A 72 -4.02 -0.68 3.55
CA VAL A 72 -3.69 0.38 4.50
C VAL A 72 -3.80 1.71 3.77
N GLY A 73 -4.82 2.49 4.10
CA GLY A 73 -5.16 3.74 3.41
C GLY A 73 -4.01 4.74 3.39
N GLU A 74 -3.22 4.80 4.47
CA GLU A 74 -2.01 5.62 4.52
C GLU A 74 -0.96 5.05 5.49
N MET A 75 0.30 5.04 5.05
CA MET A 75 1.46 4.64 5.85
C MET A 75 2.30 5.87 6.19
N ARG A 76 2.10 6.46 7.38
CA ARG A 76 2.80 7.69 7.82
C ARG A 76 3.86 7.46 8.87
N ASP A 77 3.61 6.53 9.77
CA ASP A 77 4.40 6.31 10.98
C ASP A 77 5.14 4.97 10.95
N LEU A 78 6.18 4.88 11.76
CA LEU A 78 7.05 3.71 11.86
C LEU A 78 6.28 2.44 12.22
N GLU A 79 5.35 2.52 13.16
CA GLU A 79 4.63 1.34 13.64
C GLU A 79 3.74 0.76 12.53
N THR A 80 2.99 1.61 11.81
CA THR A 80 2.15 1.21 10.69
C THR A 80 2.99 0.60 9.55
N VAL A 81 4.11 1.23 9.19
CA VAL A 81 5.01 0.72 8.13
C VAL A 81 5.63 -0.62 8.53
N SER A 82 6.10 -0.75 9.77
CA SER A 82 6.70 -1.99 10.29
C SER A 82 5.71 -3.15 10.26
N LEU A 83 4.47 -2.92 10.70
CA LEU A 83 3.40 -3.92 10.67
C LEU A 83 3.02 -4.32 9.24
N ALA A 84 2.95 -3.37 8.31
CA ALA A 84 2.67 -3.63 6.90
C ALA A 84 3.77 -4.48 6.24
N LEU A 85 5.03 -4.20 6.54
CA LEU A 85 6.16 -5.02 6.07
C LEU A 85 6.12 -6.43 6.66
N THR A 86 5.87 -6.56 7.96
CA THR A 86 5.73 -7.87 8.61
C THR A 86 4.59 -8.68 8.00
N ALA A 87 3.44 -8.05 7.76
CA ALA A 87 2.32 -8.70 7.08
C ALA A 87 2.71 -9.22 5.69
N ALA A 88 3.42 -8.39 4.90
CA ALA A 88 3.86 -8.78 3.57
C ALA A 88 4.87 -9.95 3.60
N GLU A 89 5.78 -9.99 4.58
CA GLU A 89 6.74 -11.09 4.77
C GLU A 89 6.07 -12.40 5.20
N THR A 90 4.98 -12.30 5.95
CA THR A 90 4.22 -13.48 6.41
C THR A 90 3.19 -13.99 5.40
N GLY A 91 3.21 -13.46 4.17
CA GLY A 91 2.47 -14.01 3.03
C GLY A 91 1.18 -13.28 2.66
N HIS A 92 0.83 -12.20 3.36
CA HIS A 92 -0.35 -11.40 3.05
C HIS A 92 -0.08 -10.47 1.85
N LEU A 93 -1.08 -10.25 1.03
CA LEU A 93 -1.02 -9.21 -0.02
C LEU A 93 -1.37 -7.85 0.61
N VAL A 94 -0.37 -6.99 0.76
CA VAL A 94 -0.56 -5.68 1.39
C VAL A 94 -0.53 -4.57 0.35
N PHE A 95 -1.57 -3.76 0.31
CA PHE A 95 -1.62 -2.48 -0.40
C PHE A 95 -1.47 -1.35 0.59
N GLY A 96 -0.61 -0.39 0.28
CA GLY A 96 -0.44 0.80 1.10
C GLY A 96 -0.31 2.05 0.25
N THR A 97 -0.69 3.20 0.78
CA THR A 97 -0.45 4.48 0.11
C THR A 97 0.55 5.33 0.86
N LEU A 98 1.30 6.10 0.08
CA LEU A 98 2.20 7.14 0.56
C LEU A 98 1.99 8.43 -0.27
N HIS A 99 2.39 9.57 0.31
CA HIS A 99 2.34 10.86 -0.37
C HIS A 99 3.70 11.24 -0.95
N THR A 100 4.10 10.54 -2.02
CA THR A 100 5.39 10.71 -2.70
C THR A 100 5.18 10.95 -4.21
N SER A 101 6.21 11.42 -4.89
CA SER A 101 6.18 11.72 -6.32
C SER A 101 7.23 10.91 -7.07
N GLY A 102 6.98 9.60 -7.26
CA GLY A 102 7.88 8.70 -7.97
C GLY A 102 8.27 7.48 -7.13
N ALA A 103 8.69 6.40 -7.80
CA ALA A 103 9.01 5.15 -7.15
C ALA A 103 10.26 5.24 -6.23
N PRO A 104 11.37 5.90 -6.60
CA PRO A 104 12.53 6.05 -5.71
C PRO A 104 12.19 6.79 -4.42
N SER A 105 11.45 7.90 -4.52
CA SER A 105 11.04 8.68 -3.35
C SER A 105 10.08 7.91 -2.44
N THR A 106 9.28 7.01 -3.00
CA THR A 106 8.42 6.11 -2.22
C THR A 106 9.24 5.14 -1.39
N ILE A 107 10.24 4.49 -1.98
CA ILE A 107 11.13 3.55 -1.28
C ILE A 107 11.90 4.28 -0.18
N ASN A 108 12.52 5.42 -0.50
CA ASN A 108 13.25 6.21 0.50
C ASN A 108 12.32 6.62 1.65
N ARG A 109 11.11 7.06 1.37
CA ARG A 109 10.14 7.45 2.40
C ARG A 109 9.79 6.30 3.35
N ILE A 110 9.68 5.07 2.85
CA ILE A 110 9.47 3.89 3.69
C ILE A 110 10.68 3.65 4.59
N ILE A 111 11.89 3.77 4.05
CA ILE A 111 13.14 3.52 4.80
C ILE A 111 13.38 4.61 5.84
N ASP A 112 13.15 5.87 5.48
CA ASP A 112 13.45 7.05 6.31
C ASP A 112 12.59 7.16 7.58
N VAL A 113 11.49 6.41 7.69
CA VAL A 113 10.72 6.35 8.95
C VAL A 113 11.43 5.51 10.02
N PHE A 114 12.42 4.69 9.64
CA PHE A 114 13.16 3.85 10.56
C PHE A 114 14.47 4.52 11.02
N PRO A 115 14.91 4.23 12.26
CA PRO A 115 16.20 4.67 12.75
C PRO A 115 17.36 4.20 11.85
N PRO A 116 18.45 4.96 11.73
CA PRO A 116 19.56 4.63 10.82
C PRO A 116 20.12 3.21 10.98
N GLU A 117 20.19 2.70 12.20
CA GLU A 117 20.68 1.36 12.53
C GLU A 117 19.79 0.23 12.00
N GLN A 118 18.53 0.51 11.70
CA GLN A 118 17.56 -0.47 11.17
C GLN A 118 17.42 -0.39 9.65
N GLN A 119 17.86 0.69 9.02
CA GLN A 119 17.60 0.96 7.60
C GLN A 119 18.18 -0.09 6.66
N ALA A 120 19.36 -0.65 6.96
CA ALA A 120 19.94 -1.72 6.15
C ALA A 120 19.06 -2.98 6.17
N GLN A 121 18.57 -3.38 7.34
CA GLN A 121 17.65 -4.50 7.47
C GLN A 121 16.34 -4.25 6.73
N ILE A 122 15.77 -3.05 6.85
CA ILE A 122 14.53 -2.66 6.18
C ILE A 122 14.70 -2.67 4.65
N ARG A 123 15.84 -2.22 4.11
CA ARG A 123 16.16 -2.34 2.68
C ARG A 123 16.12 -3.78 2.21
N ALA A 124 16.73 -4.69 2.97
CA ALA A 124 16.70 -6.12 2.66
C ALA A 124 15.25 -6.67 2.67
N GLN A 125 14.45 -6.35 3.67
CA GLN A 125 13.04 -6.75 3.77
C GLN A 125 12.21 -6.23 2.58
N ILE A 126 12.32 -4.95 2.24
CA ILE A 126 11.65 -4.35 1.09
C ILE A 126 12.07 -5.05 -0.21
N SER A 127 13.35 -5.38 -0.37
CA SER A 127 13.86 -6.03 -1.59
C SER A 127 13.23 -7.38 -1.88
N THR A 128 12.74 -8.09 -0.87
CA THR A 128 12.12 -9.42 -0.97
C THR A 128 10.59 -9.35 -1.00
N SER A 129 10.00 -8.44 -0.22
CA SER A 129 8.54 -8.36 -0.04
C SER A 129 7.86 -7.42 -1.02
N LEU A 130 8.48 -6.28 -1.39
CA LEU A 130 7.88 -5.30 -2.29
C LEU A 130 7.71 -5.89 -3.70
N LYS A 131 6.50 -5.87 -4.23
CA LYS A 131 6.18 -6.39 -5.57
C LYS A 131 6.09 -5.29 -6.61
N MET A 132 5.53 -4.14 -6.24
CA MET A 132 5.29 -3.07 -7.20
C MET A 132 5.13 -1.72 -6.48
N VAL A 133 5.60 -0.66 -7.13
CA VAL A 133 5.26 0.73 -6.79
C VAL A 133 4.55 1.35 -7.98
N VAL A 134 3.39 1.94 -7.74
CA VAL A 134 2.62 2.67 -8.74
C VAL A 134 2.51 4.13 -8.31
N THR A 135 3.06 5.00 -9.11
CA THR A 135 2.89 6.46 -8.94
C THR A 135 1.86 6.95 -9.92
N GLN A 136 0.93 7.78 -9.45
CA GLN A 136 -0.21 8.23 -10.23
C GLN A 136 -0.34 9.74 -10.18
N ARG A 137 -0.61 10.36 -11.34
CA ARG A 137 -1.00 11.76 -11.49
C ARG A 137 -2.24 11.86 -12.33
N LEU A 138 -3.12 12.83 -12.02
CA LEU A 138 -4.25 13.18 -12.85
C LEU A 138 -3.89 14.42 -13.66
N LEU A 139 -3.97 14.29 -14.98
CA LEU A 139 -3.78 15.37 -15.95
C LEU A 139 -5.14 15.82 -16.49
N LYS A 140 -5.27 17.09 -16.84
CA LYS A 140 -6.47 17.57 -17.54
C LYS A 140 -6.53 16.95 -18.93
N THR A 141 -7.72 16.55 -19.36
CA THR A 141 -7.97 16.14 -20.75
C THR A 141 -7.78 17.32 -21.69
N LYS A 142 -7.52 17.04 -22.98
CA LYS A 142 -7.23 18.07 -23.98
C LYS A 142 -8.40 19.06 -24.16
N ASP A 143 -9.62 18.60 -23.98
CA ASP A 143 -10.85 19.41 -24.01
C ASP A 143 -11.12 20.16 -22.70
N GLY A 144 -10.32 19.96 -21.67
CA GLY A 144 -10.46 20.57 -20.35
C GLY A 144 -11.65 20.10 -19.52
N GLN A 145 -12.48 19.19 -20.03
CA GLN A 145 -13.71 18.76 -19.37
C GLN A 145 -13.52 17.61 -18.37
N GLY A 146 -12.36 16.94 -18.43
CA GLY A 146 -12.09 15.78 -17.58
C GLY A 146 -10.65 15.69 -17.12
N ARG A 147 -10.33 14.53 -16.54
CA ARG A 147 -8.97 14.18 -16.12
C ARG A 147 -8.62 12.78 -16.60
N CYS A 148 -7.39 12.56 -17.01
CA CYS A 148 -6.83 11.25 -17.32
C CYS A 148 -5.69 10.91 -16.37
N GLY A 149 -5.57 9.61 -16.01
CA GLY A 149 -4.49 9.12 -15.17
C GLY A 149 -3.21 8.90 -15.96
N ALA A 150 -2.09 9.44 -15.49
CA ALA A 150 -0.75 9.08 -15.93
C ALA A 150 -0.11 8.23 -14.82
N PHE A 151 0.48 7.11 -15.21
CA PHE A 151 1.03 6.12 -14.28
C PHE A 151 2.50 5.89 -14.55
N GLU A 152 3.30 5.85 -13.48
CA GLU A 152 4.62 5.27 -13.45
C GLU A 152 4.52 3.94 -12.68
N VAL A 153 4.97 2.85 -13.28
CA VAL A 153 4.88 1.52 -12.67
C VAL A 153 6.27 0.92 -12.58
N MET A 154 6.77 0.75 -11.36
CA MET A 154 7.99 0.03 -11.07
C MET A 154 7.63 -1.37 -10.55
N LYS A 155 8.01 -2.40 -11.29
CA LYS A 155 7.94 -3.79 -10.83
C LYS A 155 9.25 -4.16 -10.13
N CYS A 156 9.17 -4.71 -8.93
CA CYS A 156 10.33 -5.18 -8.20
C CYS A 156 10.72 -6.58 -8.68
N THR A 157 11.56 -6.61 -9.72
CA THR A 157 12.21 -7.84 -10.21
C THR A 157 13.57 -8.02 -9.50
N PRO A 158 14.18 -9.22 -9.49
CA PRO A 158 15.49 -9.43 -8.85
C PRO A 158 16.56 -8.41 -9.26
N PRO A 159 16.74 -8.01 -10.54
CA PRO A 159 17.68 -6.96 -10.92
C PRO A 159 17.36 -5.60 -10.30
N VAL A 160 16.09 -5.19 -10.28
CA VAL A 160 15.65 -3.93 -9.71
C VAL A 160 15.87 -3.92 -8.19
N SER A 161 15.55 -5.01 -7.52
CA SER A 161 15.79 -5.17 -6.08
C SER A 161 17.27 -5.07 -5.74
N TYR A 162 18.13 -5.66 -6.56
CA TYR A 162 19.57 -5.61 -6.36
C TYR A 162 20.14 -4.21 -6.56
N THR A 163 19.81 -3.54 -7.68
CA THR A 163 20.41 -2.25 -8.03
C THR A 163 19.88 -1.08 -7.20
N HIS A 164 18.60 -1.08 -6.84
CA HIS A 164 17.98 0.07 -6.16
C HIS A 164 17.84 -0.09 -4.63
N LEU A 165 17.85 -1.32 -4.12
CA LEU A 165 17.61 -1.57 -2.71
C LEU A 165 18.84 -2.08 -1.96
N ARG A 166 19.75 -2.84 -2.62
CA ARG A 166 20.94 -3.42 -2.00
C ARG A 166 22.26 -2.76 -2.40
N ALA A 167 22.31 -2.01 -3.49
CA ALA A 167 23.56 -1.42 -4.01
C ALA A 167 24.24 -0.37 -3.09
N HIS A 168 23.68 -0.08 -1.91
CA HIS A 168 24.25 0.81 -0.91
C HIS A 168 24.92 0.06 0.27
N GLU A 169 25.12 -1.26 0.15
CA GLU A 169 25.75 -2.08 1.20
C GLU A 169 27.27 -2.32 0.98
N THR A 170 27.88 -1.63 -0.01
CA THR A 170 29.33 -1.70 -0.28
C THR A 170 30.00 -0.35 -0.08
#